data_859fb3221b8d22875b8c422083b9e7b5
#
_entry.id   859fb3221b8d22875b8c422083b9e7b5
#
_cell.length_a   1.000
_cell.length_b   1.000
_cell.length_c   1.000
_cell.angle_alpha   90.00
_cell.angle_beta   90.00
_cell.angle_gamma   90.00
#
_symmetry.space_group_name_H-M   'P 1'
#
loop_
_entity.id
_entity.type
_entity.pdbx_description
1 polymer ?
#
loop_
_entity_poly.entity_id
_entity_poly.type
_entity_poly.pdbx_seq_one_letter_code
_entity_poly.pdbx_strand_id
1 'polypeptide(L)' 'MPDRIFSGNDISSGTSTKTVSFTTPFKTTAYAVGITGENMATGDFFTVSNKTVNSFDVLFKNSSGTNVSRTFDFIAKGF' A
#
# COMPACT_ATOMS: atom_id res chain seq x y z
N MET A 1 6.49 -20.24 14.09
CA MET A 1 5.22 -19.66 13.65
C MET A 1 5.33 -19.28 12.19
N PRO A 2 4.42 -19.70 11.32
CA PRO A 2 4.53 -19.35 9.91
C PRO A 2 4.21 -17.90 9.67
N ASP A 3 5.01 -17.27 8.81
CA ASP A 3 4.74 -15.91 8.35
C ASP A 3 3.50 -15.91 7.45
N ARG A 4 2.81 -14.78 7.42
CA ARG A 4 1.78 -14.49 6.42
C ARG A 4 2.36 -13.51 5.43
N ILE A 5 2.15 -13.77 4.14
CA ILE A 5 2.61 -12.91 3.05
C ILE A 5 1.43 -12.69 2.11
N PHE A 6 1.13 -11.42 1.85
CA PHE A 6 0.14 -11.03 0.85
C PHE A 6 0.80 -10.14 -0.17
N SER A 7 0.36 -10.22 -1.40
CA SER A 7 0.88 -9.37 -2.47
C SER A 7 -0.21 -9.06 -3.49
N GLY A 8 0.00 -8.01 -4.25
CA GLY A 8 -0.87 -7.64 -5.35
C GLY A 8 -0.12 -6.85 -6.40
N ASN A 9 -0.58 -6.95 -7.65
CA ASN A 9 0.05 -6.31 -8.80
C ASN A 9 -0.93 -5.38 -9.50
N ASP A 10 -0.39 -4.36 -10.14
CA ASP A 10 -1.14 -3.48 -11.06
C ASP A 10 -2.41 -2.90 -10.43
N ILE A 11 -2.30 -2.47 -9.18
CA ILE A 11 -3.42 -1.89 -8.45
C ILE A 11 -3.45 -0.39 -8.72
N SER A 12 -4.62 0.13 -9.13
CA SER A 12 -4.80 1.58 -9.29
C SER A 12 -5.06 2.21 -7.92
N SER A 13 -4.28 3.23 -7.59
CA SER A 13 -4.47 3.96 -6.33
C SER A 13 -5.69 4.88 -6.38
N GLY A 14 -6.09 5.33 -7.59
CA GLY A 14 -7.04 6.42 -7.71
C GLY A 14 -6.43 7.73 -7.20
N THR A 15 -7.22 8.79 -7.19
CA THR A 15 -6.78 10.11 -6.72
C THR A 15 -7.15 10.38 -5.27
N SER A 16 -7.49 9.34 -4.53
CA SER A 16 -7.80 9.40 -3.09
C SER A 16 -7.11 8.24 -2.40
N THR A 17 -7.28 8.14 -1.09
CA THR A 17 -6.71 7.06 -0.31
C THR A 17 -7.24 5.70 -0.80
N LYS A 18 -6.33 4.79 -1.12
CA LYS A 18 -6.67 3.42 -1.53
C LYS A 18 -6.50 2.49 -0.34
N THR A 19 -7.55 1.79 0.03
CA THR A 19 -7.49 0.76 1.07
C THR A 19 -7.19 -0.59 0.43
N VAL A 20 -6.12 -1.23 0.89
CA VAL A 20 -5.73 -2.57 0.46
C VAL A 20 -6.10 -3.54 1.57
N SER A 21 -7.03 -4.46 1.28
CA SER A 21 -7.53 -5.41 2.26
C SER A 21 -6.96 -6.80 2.03
N PHE A 22 -6.75 -7.54 3.13
CA PHE A 22 -6.25 -8.91 3.09
C PHE A 22 -7.40 -9.90 3.24
N THR A 23 -7.24 -11.08 2.64
CA THR A 23 -8.23 -12.15 2.76
C THR A 23 -8.26 -12.77 4.15
N THR A 24 -7.11 -12.75 4.85
CA THR A 24 -6.97 -13.27 6.22
C THR A 24 -6.22 -12.23 7.03
N PRO A 25 -6.69 -11.86 8.23
CA PRO A 25 -6.00 -10.83 9.00
C PRO A 25 -4.66 -11.32 9.54
N PHE A 26 -3.73 -10.38 9.70
CA PHE A 26 -2.53 -10.60 10.53
C PHE A 26 -2.95 -10.68 12.01
N LYS A 27 -2.11 -11.25 12.83
CA LYS A 27 -2.34 -11.30 14.29
C LYS A 27 -2.05 -9.97 14.96
N THR A 28 -1.16 -9.17 14.39
CA THR A 28 -0.79 -7.86 14.92
C THR A 28 -0.68 -6.85 13.80
N THR A 29 -0.62 -5.56 14.14
CA THR A 29 -0.37 -4.50 13.18
C THR A 29 1.11 -4.30 12.88
N ALA A 30 1.99 -5.14 13.44
CA ALA A 30 3.45 -5.03 13.27
C ALA A 30 3.96 -5.76 12.02
N TYR A 31 3.15 -5.84 10.97
CA TYR A 31 3.60 -6.36 9.68
C TYR A 31 4.26 -5.27 8.86
N ALA A 32 5.13 -5.68 7.92
CA ALA A 32 5.82 -4.75 7.03
C ALA A 32 5.08 -4.66 5.69
N VAL A 33 5.07 -3.47 5.10
CA VAL A 33 4.47 -3.21 3.80
C VAL A 33 5.53 -2.63 2.88
N GLY A 34 5.70 -3.24 1.70
CA GLY A 34 6.51 -2.70 0.62
C GLY A 34 5.63 -2.29 -0.54
N ILE A 35 5.87 -1.11 -1.08
CA ILE A 35 5.12 -0.56 -2.22
C ILE A 35 6.10 -0.30 -3.36
N THR A 36 5.73 -0.75 -4.57
CA THR A 36 6.46 -0.44 -5.79
C THR A 36 5.53 0.32 -6.73
N GLY A 37 5.84 1.59 -6.97
CA GLY A 37 5.10 2.39 -7.96
C GLY A 37 5.59 2.09 -9.36
N GLU A 38 4.66 1.89 -10.29
CA GLU A 38 5.03 1.46 -11.66
C GLU A 38 5.05 2.60 -12.66
N ASN A 39 4.24 3.64 -12.46
CA ASN A 39 4.15 4.77 -13.38
C ASN A 39 4.38 6.10 -12.65
N MET A 40 5.32 6.10 -11.71
CA MET A 40 5.66 7.28 -10.95
C MET A 40 6.35 8.33 -11.81
N ALA A 41 6.01 9.60 -11.58
CA ALA A 41 6.72 10.73 -12.17
C ALA A 41 7.78 11.23 -11.19
N THR A 42 8.70 12.06 -11.67
CA THR A 42 9.74 12.64 -10.83
C THR A 42 9.10 13.45 -9.69
N GLY A 43 9.52 13.17 -8.46
CA GLY A 43 9.03 13.88 -7.29
C GLY A 43 7.76 13.30 -6.68
N ASP A 44 7.17 12.27 -7.29
CA ASP A 44 6.03 11.58 -6.70
C ASP A 44 6.45 10.85 -5.43
N PHE A 45 5.53 10.79 -4.48
CA PHE A 45 5.73 10.03 -3.26
C PHE A 45 4.42 9.43 -2.78
N PHE A 46 4.52 8.52 -1.82
CA PHE A 46 3.34 7.89 -1.24
C PHE A 46 3.45 7.83 0.27
N THR A 47 2.30 7.66 0.90
CA THR A 47 2.20 7.47 2.36
C THR A 47 1.35 6.24 2.64
N VAL A 48 1.83 5.38 3.53
CA VAL A 48 1.06 4.25 4.06
C VAL A 48 0.53 4.65 5.44
N SER A 49 -0.76 4.46 5.67
CA SER A 49 -1.41 4.86 6.92
C SER A 49 -2.51 3.87 7.29
N ASN A 50 -3.10 4.07 8.45
CA ASN A 50 -4.24 3.28 8.95
C ASN A 50 -4.00 1.77 8.86
N LYS A 51 -2.81 1.31 9.24
CA LYS A 51 -2.53 -0.12 9.29
C LYS A 51 -3.41 -0.77 10.35
N THR A 52 -4.21 -1.73 9.91
CA THR A 52 -4.96 -2.62 10.78
C THR A 52 -4.55 -4.06 10.49
N VAL A 53 -5.02 -5.01 11.27
CA VAL A 53 -4.71 -6.42 10.99
C VAL A 53 -5.33 -6.89 9.66
N ASN A 54 -6.33 -6.18 9.13
CA ASN A 54 -7.07 -6.56 7.93
C ASN A 54 -6.67 -5.78 6.69
N SER A 55 -6.05 -4.59 6.85
CA SER A 55 -5.86 -3.68 5.72
C SER A 55 -4.84 -2.60 6.04
N PHE A 56 -4.44 -1.89 5.01
CA PHE A 56 -3.70 -0.64 5.14
C PHE A 56 -4.16 0.31 4.04
N ASP A 57 -3.89 1.60 4.24
CA ASP A 57 -4.21 2.64 3.27
C ASP A 57 -2.93 3.14 2.61
N VAL A 58 -3.00 3.46 1.33
CA VAL A 58 -1.91 4.10 0.60
C VAL A 58 -2.45 5.27 -0.20
N LEU A 59 -1.69 6.36 -0.24
CA LEU A 59 -2.05 7.58 -0.96
C LEU A 59 -0.83 8.09 -1.71
N PHE A 60 -0.98 8.33 -3.00
CA PHE A 60 0.08 8.85 -3.85
C PHE A 60 -0.13 10.34 -4.09
N LYS A 61 0.97 11.09 -4.03
CA LYS A 61 0.99 12.53 -4.27
C LYS A 61 2.15 12.89 -5.19
N ASN A 62 2.00 14.00 -5.92
CA ASN A 62 3.08 14.54 -6.73
C ASN A 62 3.97 15.47 -5.90
N SER A 63 4.99 16.06 -6.53
CA SER A 63 5.93 16.95 -5.85
C SER A 63 5.29 18.19 -5.25
N SER A 64 4.11 18.58 -5.73
CA SER A 64 3.36 19.72 -5.20
C SER A 64 2.42 19.34 -4.06
N GLY A 65 2.38 18.04 -3.68
CA GLY A 65 1.48 17.57 -2.63
C GLY A 65 0.05 17.31 -3.11
N THR A 66 -0.18 17.30 -4.41
CA THR A 66 -1.50 17.02 -4.98
C THR A 66 -1.67 15.52 -5.14
N ASN A 67 -2.84 15.00 -4.79
CA ASN A 67 -3.15 13.59 -4.95
C ASN A 67 -3.14 13.19 -6.43
N VAL A 68 -2.49 12.08 -6.75
CA VAL A 68 -2.39 11.58 -8.11
C VAL A 68 -2.72 10.09 -8.14
N SER A 69 -3.24 9.63 -9.28
CA SER A 69 -3.50 8.22 -9.50
C SER A 69 -2.25 7.55 -10.05
N ARG A 70 -1.82 6.46 -9.39
CA ARG A 70 -0.66 5.68 -9.84
C ARG A 70 -0.99 4.20 -9.75
N THR A 71 -0.30 3.42 -10.58
CA THR A 71 -0.37 1.96 -10.51
C THR A 71 0.74 1.45 -9.62
N PHE A 72 0.43 0.54 -8.73
CA PHE A 72 1.42 0.02 -7.78
C PHE A 72 1.25 -1.47 -7.54
N ASP A 73 2.35 -2.07 -7.09
CA ASP A 73 2.37 -3.41 -6.52
C ASP A 73 2.63 -3.30 -5.03
N PHE A 74 2.19 -4.28 -4.27
CA PHE A 74 2.52 -4.32 -2.85
C PHE A 74 2.89 -5.72 -2.40
N ILE A 75 3.62 -5.76 -1.31
CA ILE A 75 3.85 -6.98 -0.53
C ILE A 75 3.70 -6.62 0.95
N ALA A 76 2.99 -7.46 1.70
CA ALA A 76 2.84 -7.29 3.14
C ALA A 76 3.24 -8.58 3.81
N LYS A 77 4.11 -8.51 4.82
CA LYS A 77 4.65 -9.68 5.51
C LYS A 77 4.63 -9.49 7.01
N GLY A 78 4.16 -10.51 7.71
CA GLY A 78 4.10 -10.52 9.17
C GLY A 78 3.56 -11.86 9.66
N PHE A 79 2.90 -11.84 10.79
CA PHE A 79 2.33 -13.05 11.40
C PHE A 79 0.82 -13.03 11.37
#